data_2b24240bc29a59764ca030363dbfd3ce
#
_entry.id   2b24240bc29a59764ca030363dbfd3ce
#
_cell.length_a   1.000
_cell.length_b   1.000
_cell.length_c   1.000
_cell.angle_alpha   90.00
_cell.angle_beta   90.00
_cell.angle_gamma   90.00
#
_symmetry.space_group_name_H-M   'P 1'
#
loop_
_entity.id
_entity.type
_entity.pdbx_description
1 polymer ?
#
loop_
_entity_poly.entity_id
_entity_poly.type
_entity_poly.pdbx_seq_one_letter_code
_entity_poly.pdbx_strand_id
1 'polypeptide(L)'
;MTEERIEAILGFDRVRKIISDRCSTEYATARTAEENFSTDAREIRQRLLLTDEMRMIVMFEESFPSNGYIDCVRFLEILTNEGSNIDLVSLGKLKTMLETLRRITLFFSNIKDGIYPNLKKMVSSIVLFPEVQQRIDTILDKFGNVKDTASDELYDCLLYTSPSPRD
;
A
#
# COMPACT_ATOMS: atom_id res chain seq x y z
N MET A 1 37.48 -10.24 -1.12
CA MET A 1 36.87 -9.07 -1.80
C MET A 1 35.46 -8.98 -1.22
N THR A 2 35.07 -7.86 -0.62
CA THR A 2 33.75 -7.73 0.00
C THR A 2 32.66 -7.57 -1.07
N GLU A 3 31.44 -7.99 -0.78
CA GLU A 3 30.27 -7.87 -1.68
C GLU A 3 30.09 -6.44 -2.16
N GLU A 4 30.15 -5.47 -1.27
CA GLU A 4 30.05 -4.03 -1.59
C GLU A 4 31.06 -3.57 -2.65
N ARG A 5 32.28 -4.10 -2.60
CA ARG A 5 33.31 -3.76 -3.58
C ARG A 5 33.01 -4.35 -4.95
N ILE A 6 32.42 -5.54 -5.00
CA ILE A 6 31.98 -6.16 -6.27
C ILE A 6 30.83 -5.35 -6.87
N GLU A 7 29.85 -4.99 -6.07
CA GLU A 7 28.70 -4.18 -6.50
C GLU A 7 29.13 -2.82 -7.06
N ALA A 8 30.08 -2.15 -6.40
CA ALA A 8 30.60 -0.86 -6.86
C ALA A 8 31.36 -0.99 -8.20
N ILE A 9 32.15 -2.06 -8.37
CA ILE A 9 32.88 -2.32 -9.63
C ILE A 9 31.92 -2.59 -10.78
N LEU A 10 30.82 -3.31 -10.51
CA LEU A 10 29.76 -3.61 -11.49
C LEU A 10 28.81 -2.43 -11.73
N GLY A 11 28.88 -1.37 -10.93
CA GLY A 11 27.98 -0.23 -11.01
C GLY A 11 26.57 -0.52 -10.49
N PHE A 12 26.41 -1.58 -9.68
CA PHE A 12 25.10 -1.96 -9.14
C PHE A 12 24.57 -0.95 -8.12
N ASP A 13 25.44 -0.23 -7.44
CA ASP A 13 25.13 0.91 -6.59
C ASP A 13 24.33 1.99 -7.34
N ARG A 14 24.67 2.26 -8.60
CA ARG A 14 23.95 3.21 -9.46
C ARG A 14 22.57 2.68 -9.84
N VAL A 15 22.48 1.39 -10.18
CA VAL A 15 21.19 0.75 -10.49
C VAL A 15 20.27 0.78 -9.29
N ARG A 16 20.79 0.42 -8.10
CA ARG A 16 20.05 0.49 -6.82
C ARG A 16 19.53 1.90 -6.56
N LYS A 17 20.37 2.92 -6.77
CA LYS A 17 19.94 4.33 -6.63
C LYS A 17 18.82 4.69 -7.60
N ILE A 18 18.93 4.32 -8.87
CA ILE A 18 17.88 4.58 -9.87
C ILE A 18 16.55 3.93 -9.49
N ILE A 19 16.56 2.73 -8.91
CA ILE A 19 15.35 2.05 -8.43
C ILE A 19 14.80 2.77 -7.21
N SER A 20 15.66 3.07 -6.23
CA SER A 20 15.30 3.79 -5.00
C SER A 20 14.63 5.14 -5.29
N ASP A 21 15.18 5.91 -6.23
CA ASP A 21 14.64 7.21 -6.65
C ASP A 21 13.23 7.10 -7.31
N ARG A 22 12.81 5.90 -7.69
CA ARG A 22 11.48 5.62 -8.27
C ARG A 22 10.51 4.98 -7.29
N CYS A 23 10.96 4.64 -6.08
CA CYS A 23 10.10 4.07 -5.07
C CYS A 23 9.10 5.12 -4.56
N SER A 24 7.84 4.72 -4.42
CA SER A 24 6.75 5.59 -3.95
C SER A 24 6.61 5.59 -2.43
N THR A 25 7.26 4.66 -1.72
CA THR A 25 7.16 4.50 -0.27
C THR A 25 8.53 4.37 0.38
N GLU A 26 8.66 4.83 1.62
CA GLU A 26 9.90 4.64 2.40
C GLU A 26 10.23 3.16 2.59
N TYR A 27 9.21 2.32 2.78
CA TYR A 27 9.38 0.88 2.87
C TYR A 27 10.04 0.29 1.62
N ALA A 28 9.55 0.65 0.42
CA ALA A 28 10.14 0.17 -0.83
C ALA A 28 11.58 0.68 -1.02
N THR A 29 11.85 1.93 -0.64
CA THR A 29 13.21 2.51 -0.65
C THR A 29 14.15 1.73 0.27
N ALA A 30 13.73 1.45 1.50
CA ALA A 30 14.51 0.65 2.45
C ALA A 30 14.77 -0.77 1.92
N ARG A 31 13.74 -1.43 1.39
CA ARG A 31 13.90 -2.77 0.77
C ARG A 31 14.88 -2.78 -0.39
N THR A 32 14.90 -1.72 -1.21
CA THR A 32 15.87 -1.60 -2.31
C THR A 32 17.31 -1.50 -1.79
N ALA A 33 17.53 -0.85 -0.65
CA ALA A 33 18.84 -0.74 -0.02
C ALA A 33 19.33 -2.08 0.59
N GLU A 34 18.40 -2.91 1.08
CA GLU A 34 18.68 -4.22 1.68
C GLU A 34 18.89 -5.33 0.63
N GLU A 35 18.58 -5.05 -0.63
CA GLU A 35 18.64 -6.07 -1.69
C GLU A 35 20.10 -6.44 -2.00
N ASN A 36 20.42 -7.71 -1.86
CA ASN A 36 21.75 -8.27 -2.11
C ASN A 36 21.69 -9.25 -3.29
N PHE A 37 22.84 -9.55 -3.87
CA PHE A 37 22.91 -10.58 -4.90
C PHE A 37 22.69 -11.97 -4.28
N SER A 38 22.05 -12.84 -5.04
CA SER A 38 21.83 -14.24 -4.66
C SER A 38 22.60 -15.18 -5.58
N THR A 39 23.08 -16.28 -5.03
CA THR A 39 23.68 -17.39 -5.79
C THR A 39 22.73 -18.57 -5.94
N ASP A 40 21.56 -18.52 -5.31
CA ASP A 40 20.53 -19.54 -5.44
C ASP A 40 19.75 -19.38 -6.76
N ALA A 41 19.98 -20.31 -7.67
CA ALA A 41 19.34 -20.31 -8.98
C ALA A 41 17.80 -20.39 -8.91
N ARG A 42 17.23 -21.00 -7.86
CA ARG A 42 15.77 -21.09 -7.69
C ARG A 42 15.19 -19.73 -7.26
N GLU A 43 15.83 -19.09 -6.31
CA GLU A 43 15.48 -17.75 -5.84
C GLU A 43 15.58 -16.74 -6.98
N ILE A 44 16.69 -16.71 -7.70
CA ILE A 44 16.90 -15.82 -8.85
C ILE A 44 15.80 -16.01 -9.89
N ARG A 45 15.50 -17.26 -10.26
CA ARG A 45 14.44 -17.58 -11.24
C ARG A 45 13.08 -17.08 -10.75
N GLN A 46 12.75 -17.29 -9.47
CA GLN A 46 11.48 -16.84 -8.91
C GLN A 46 11.35 -15.30 -8.97
N ARG A 47 12.39 -14.58 -8.62
CA ARG A 47 12.42 -13.10 -8.67
C ARG A 47 12.30 -12.59 -10.11
N LEU A 48 12.98 -13.23 -11.05
CA LEU A 48 12.88 -12.88 -12.48
C LEU A 48 11.47 -13.12 -13.02
N LEU A 49 10.82 -14.23 -12.65
CA LEU A 49 9.44 -14.50 -13.05
C LEU A 49 8.46 -13.45 -12.53
N LEU A 50 8.56 -13.08 -11.24
CA LEU A 50 7.73 -12.01 -10.67
C LEU A 50 7.95 -10.68 -11.38
N THR A 51 9.20 -10.35 -11.67
CA THR A 51 9.56 -9.10 -12.38
C THR A 51 9.02 -9.10 -13.80
N ASP A 52 9.11 -10.22 -14.52
CA ASP A 52 8.61 -10.33 -15.89
C ASP A 52 7.08 -10.24 -15.94
N GLU A 53 6.37 -10.93 -15.03
CA GLU A 53 4.92 -10.80 -14.91
C GLU A 53 4.50 -9.36 -14.61
N MET A 54 5.19 -8.66 -13.69
CA MET A 54 4.89 -7.26 -13.38
C MET A 54 5.18 -6.34 -14.56
N ARG A 55 6.27 -6.60 -15.31
CA ARG A 55 6.58 -5.88 -16.54
C ARG A 55 5.46 -6.02 -17.57
N MET A 56 4.93 -7.23 -17.75
CA MET A 56 3.80 -7.50 -18.66
C MET A 56 2.54 -6.76 -18.22
N ILE A 57 2.23 -6.75 -16.93
CA ILE A 57 1.10 -5.98 -16.38
C ILE A 57 1.26 -4.49 -16.70
N VAL A 58 2.41 -3.91 -16.39
CA VAL A 58 2.67 -2.47 -16.66
C VAL A 58 2.57 -2.12 -18.15
N MET A 59 2.90 -3.05 -19.02
CA MET A 59 2.87 -2.81 -20.49
C MET A 59 1.49 -3.02 -21.10
N PHE A 60 0.65 -3.90 -20.57
CA PHE A 60 -0.55 -4.36 -21.28
C PHE A 60 -1.84 -4.24 -20.48
N GLU A 61 -1.78 -3.99 -19.15
CA GLU A 61 -2.95 -3.97 -18.29
C GLU A 61 -3.25 -2.55 -17.78
N GLU A 62 -4.03 -1.79 -18.54
CA GLU A 62 -4.41 -0.42 -18.17
C GLU A 62 -5.21 -0.34 -16.86
N SER A 63 -5.91 -1.41 -16.49
CA SER A 63 -6.75 -1.47 -15.30
C SER A 63 -5.98 -1.75 -13.98
N PHE A 64 -4.68 -2.03 -14.07
CA PHE A 64 -3.87 -2.26 -12.86
C PHE A 64 -3.74 -0.98 -12.03
N PRO A 65 -4.01 -1.02 -10.72
CA PRO A 65 -3.89 0.17 -9.87
C PRO A 65 -2.44 0.60 -9.73
N SER A 66 -2.08 1.71 -10.36
CA SER A 66 -0.71 2.26 -10.38
C SER A 66 -0.44 3.30 -9.29
N ASN A 67 -1.44 3.66 -8.49
CA ASN A 67 -1.36 4.71 -7.46
C ASN A 67 -2.03 4.26 -6.16
N GLY A 68 -1.89 5.10 -5.11
CA GLY A 68 -2.48 4.84 -3.80
C GLY A 68 -1.63 3.92 -2.91
N TYR A 69 -0.38 3.67 -3.28
CA TYR A 69 0.58 2.97 -2.44
C TYR A 69 1.09 3.90 -1.36
N ILE A 70 0.67 3.65 -0.13
CA ILE A 70 1.02 4.49 1.04
C ILE A 70 1.67 3.58 2.09
N ASP A 71 2.77 4.07 2.66
CA ASP A 71 3.41 3.39 3.77
C ASP A 71 2.61 3.61 5.05
N CYS A 72 2.02 2.51 5.53
CA CYS A 72 1.22 2.50 6.76
C CYS A 72 1.95 1.79 7.92
N VAL A 73 3.13 1.22 7.69
CA VAL A 73 3.80 0.35 8.67
C VAL A 73 4.05 1.09 9.98
N ARG A 74 4.68 2.26 9.92
CA ARG A 74 5.08 3.02 11.11
C ARG A 74 3.94 3.35 12.06
N PHE A 75 2.83 3.87 11.55
CA PHE A 75 1.72 4.23 12.43
C PHE A 75 0.90 3.01 12.86
N LEU A 76 0.86 1.95 12.07
CA LEU A 76 0.25 0.68 12.48
C LEU A 76 1.03 0.00 13.61
N GLU A 77 2.37 0.07 13.60
CA GLU A 77 3.20 -0.40 14.70
C GLU A 77 2.89 0.36 16.01
N ILE A 78 2.69 1.67 15.94
CA ILE A 78 2.30 2.46 17.11
C ILE A 78 0.95 2.01 17.67
N LEU A 79 0.00 1.64 16.81
CA LEU A 79 -1.33 1.18 17.21
C LEU A 79 -1.35 -0.19 17.90
N THR A 80 -0.24 -0.93 17.88
CA THR A 80 -0.12 -2.17 18.66
C THR A 80 -0.02 -1.92 20.17
N ASN A 81 0.29 -0.68 20.58
CA ASN A 81 0.36 -0.32 21.99
C ASN A 81 -1.04 0.02 22.52
N GLU A 82 -1.36 -0.52 23.69
CA GLU A 82 -2.64 -0.24 24.35
C GLU A 82 -2.79 1.26 24.66
N GLY A 83 -3.96 1.82 24.39
CA GLY A 83 -4.26 3.24 24.58
C GLY A 83 -3.74 4.18 23.49
N SER A 84 -3.09 3.66 22.44
CA SER A 84 -2.70 4.49 21.30
C SER A 84 -3.91 4.86 20.43
N ASN A 85 -3.81 6.01 19.76
CA ASN A 85 -4.85 6.52 18.86
C ASN A 85 -4.27 6.80 17.48
N ILE A 86 -5.10 6.64 16.46
CA ILE A 86 -4.77 7.06 15.10
C ILE A 86 -5.25 8.48 14.85
N ASP A 87 -4.40 9.31 14.28
CA ASP A 87 -4.79 10.65 13.85
C ASP A 87 -5.57 10.60 12.53
N LEU A 88 -6.29 11.68 12.23
CA LEU A 88 -7.16 11.78 11.06
C LEU A 88 -6.42 11.60 9.73
N VAL A 89 -5.21 12.14 9.62
CA VAL A 89 -4.40 12.05 8.39
C VAL A 89 -3.95 10.60 8.16
N SER A 90 -3.49 9.94 9.23
CA SER A 90 -3.08 8.53 9.19
C SER A 90 -4.28 7.61 8.92
N LEU A 91 -5.47 7.93 9.44
CA LEU A 91 -6.70 7.19 9.13
C LEU A 91 -7.08 7.32 7.65
N GLY A 92 -6.93 8.52 7.07
CA GLY A 92 -7.14 8.75 5.63
C GLY A 92 -6.13 7.97 4.76
N LYS A 93 -4.86 7.93 5.18
CA LYS A 93 -3.81 7.12 4.54
C LYS A 93 -4.16 5.63 4.58
N LEU A 94 -4.60 5.13 5.73
CA LEU A 94 -5.01 3.73 5.89
C LEU A 94 -6.19 3.39 4.98
N LYS A 95 -7.22 4.25 4.92
CA LYS A 95 -8.35 4.11 3.99
C LYS A 95 -7.86 3.92 2.55
N THR A 96 -7.00 4.82 2.08
CA THR A 96 -6.46 4.78 0.71
C THR A 96 -5.68 3.49 0.44
N MET A 97 -4.86 3.05 1.40
CA MET A 97 -4.08 1.81 1.26
C MET A 97 -4.97 0.57 1.23
N LEU A 98 -5.97 0.47 2.12
CA LEU A 98 -6.94 -0.63 2.12
C LEU A 98 -7.73 -0.71 0.80
N GLU A 99 -8.13 0.44 0.26
CA GLU A 99 -8.80 0.51 -1.03
C GLU A 99 -7.89 0.06 -2.17
N THR A 100 -6.61 0.46 -2.14
CA THR A 100 -5.61 0.02 -3.12
C THR A 100 -5.40 -1.49 -3.07
N LEU A 101 -5.27 -2.09 -1.87
CA LEU A 101 -5.17 -3.54 -1.70
C LEU A 101 -6.41 -4.26 -2.25
N ARG A 102 -7.61 -3.74 -1.99
CA ARG A 102 -8.86 -4.28 -2.54
C ARG A 102 -8.87 -4.24 -4.08
N ARG A 103 -8.42 -3.13 -4.67
CA ARG A 103 -8.33 -2.99 -6.14
C ARG A 103 -7.32 -3.97 -6.74
N ILE A 104 -6.16 -4.17 -6.10
CA ILE A 104 -5.16 -5.17 -6.53
C ILE A 104 -5.77 -6.58 -6.49
N THR A 105 -6.40 -6.94 -5.38
CA THR A 105 -7.02 -8.26 -5.23
C THR A 105 -8.12 -8.50 -6.27
N LEU A 106 -8.96 -7.48 -6.52
CA LEU A 106 -10.00 -7.53 -7.54
C LEU A 106 -9.41 -7.66 -8.96
N PHE A 107 -8.35 -6.91 -9.27
CA PHE A 107 -7.65 -7.04 -10.54
C PHE A 107 -7.21 -8.49 -10.80
N PHE A 108 -6.48 -9.10 -9.86
CA PHE A 108 -6.02 -10.47 -10.02
C PHE A 108 -7.14 -11.51 -10.00
N SER A 109 -8.26 -11.25 -9.35
CA SER A 109 -9.44 -12.14 -9.41
C SER A 109 -10.09 -12.17 -10.79
N ASN A 110 -10.00 -11.07 -11.54
CA ASN A 110 -10.55 -10.96 -12.89
C ASN A 110 -9.59 -11.49 -13.98
N ILE A 111 -8.32 -11.69 -13.65
CA ILE A 111 -7.34 -12.28 -14.56
C ILE A 111 -7.57 -13.78 -14.70
N LYS A 112 -7.58 -14.28 -15.94
CA LYS A 112 -7.73 -15.71 -16.26
C LYS A 112 -6.61 -16.52 -15.60
N ASP A 113 -6.93 -17.74 -15.21
CA ASP A 113 -5.95 -18.66 -14.65
C ASP A 113 -4.82 -18.97 -15.65
N GLY A 114 -3.61 -19.04 -15.12
CA GLY A 114 -2.42 -19.24 -15.92
C GLY A 114 -1.78 -17.95 -16.48
N ILE A 115 -2.48 -16.80 -16.38
CA ILE A 115 -1.90 -15.48 -16.67
C ILE A 115 -1.39 -14.91 -15.34
N TYR A 116 -0.13 -14.50 -15.28
CA TYR A 116 0.54 -13.98 -14.08
C TYR A 116 0.46 -14.90 -12.84
N PRO A 117 0.79 -16.21 -12.96
CA PRO A 117 0.54 -17.18 -11.90
C PRO A 117 1.35 -16.91 -10.64
N ASN A 118 2.57 -16.36 -10.75
CA ASN A 118 3.43 -16.07 -9.60
C ASN A 118 2.91 -14.87 -8.80
N LEU A 119 2.52 -13.79 -9.47
CA LEU A 119 1.92 -12.62 -8.82
C LEU A 119 0.54 -12.97 -8.26
N LYS A 120 -0.28 -13.73 -8.99
CA LYS A 120 -1.59 -14.19 -8.50
C LYS A 120 -1.45 -14.99 -7.20
N LYS A 121 -0.45 -15.87 -7.13
CA LYS A 121 -0.12 -16.62 -5.91
C LYS A 121 0.32 -15.70 -4.76
N MET A 122 1.13 -14.68 -5.04
CA MET A 122 1.54 -13.69 -4.03
C MET A 122 0.34 -12.92 -3.51
N VAL A 123 -0.52 -12.42 -4.39
CA VAL A 123 -1.71 -11.64 -4.02
C VAL A 123 -2.74 -12.49 -3.26
N SER A 124 -2.82 -13.79 -3.51
CA SER A 124 -3.73 -14.69 -2.78
C SER A 124 -3.44 -14.79 -1.28
N SER A 125 -2.26 -14.38 -0.83
CA SER A 125 -1.91 -14.29 0.59
C SER A 125 -2.41 -13.01 1.27
N ILE A 126 -2.93 -12.03 0.51
CA ILE A 126 -3.45 -10.79 1.07
C ILE A 126 -4.79 -11.07 1.77
N VAL A 127 -4.85 -10.71 3.04
CA VAL A 127 -6.08 -10.74 3.83
C VAL A 127 -6.70 -9.34 3.79
N LEU A 128 -7.94 -9.24 3.35
CA LEU A 128 -8.70 -8.00 3.37
C LEU A 128 -9.54 -7.93 4.65
N PHE A 129 -9.70 -6.72 5.18
CA PHE A 129 -10.48 -6.44 6.40
C PHE A 129 -11.64 -5.49 6.05
N PRO A 130 -12.74 -6.01 5.44
CA PRO A 130 -13.87 -5.17 5.01
C PRO A 130 -14.54 -4.44 6.17
N GLU A 131 -14.56 -5.02 7.38
CA GLU A 131 -15.13 -4.42 8.58
C GLU A 131 -14.36 -3.14 8.97
N VAL A 132 -13.03 -3.18 8.89
CA VAL A 132 -12.18 -2.01 9.16
C VAL A 132 -12.47 -0.91 8.14
N GLN A 133 -12.55 -1.27 6.86
CA GLN A 133 -12.85 -0.32 5.79
C GLN A 133 -14.23 0.30 5.99
N GLN A 134 -15.26 -0.50 6.27
CA GLN A 134 -16.61 0.00 6.56
C GLN A 134 -16.61 0.95 7.76
N ARG A 135 -15.89 0.61 8.83
CA ARG A 135 -15.79 1.47 10.01
C ARG A 135 -15.14 2.81 9.69
N ILE A 136 -14.06 2.80 8.89
CA ILE A 136 -13.42 4.05 8.42
C ILE A 136 -14.39 4.86 7.56
N ASP A 137 -15.17 4.20 6.70
CA ASP A 137 -16.16 4.84 5.83
C ASP A 137 -17.35 5.45 6.61
N THR A 138 -17.65 5.01 7.83
CA THR A 138 -18.61 5.70 8.71
C THR A 138 -18.04 7.00 9.27
N ILE A 139 -16.72 7.08 9.45
CA ILE A 139 -16.03 8.22 10.05
C ILE A 139 -15.66 9.27 9.01
N LEU A 140 -15.08 8.83 7.87
CA LEU A 140 -14.54 9.71 6.85
C LEU A 140 -15.44 9.79 5.61
N ASP A 141 -15.54 11.00 5.08
CA ASP A 141 -16.12 11.22 3.75
C ASP A 141 -15.13 10.82 2.62
N LYS A 142 -15.53 11.05 1.37
CA LYS A 142 -14.69 10.76 0.19
C LYS A 142 -13.49 11.71 0.04
N PHE A 143 -13.49 12.83 0.77
CA PHE A 143 -12.41 13.82 0.76
C PHE A 143 -11.45 13.65 1.94
N GLY A 144 -11.74 12.72 2.87
CA GLY A 144 -10.95 12.47 4.07
C GLY A 144 -11.32 13.37 5.26
N ASN A 145 -12.44 14.10 5.19
CA ASN A 145 -12.96 14.86 6.32
C ASN A 145 -13.81 13.98 7.23
N VAL A 146 -13.88 14.33 8.50
CA VAL A 146 -14.78 13.66 9.44
C VAL A 146 -16.22 14.01 9.07
N LYS A 147 -17.07 12.99 8.95
CA LYS A 147 -18.49 13.18 8.71
C LYS A 147 -19.17 13.71 9.96
N ASP A 148 -20.16 14.58 9.78
CA ASP A 148 -20.98 15.09 10.88
C ASP A 148 -21.70 13.96 11.65
N THR A 149 -21.93 12.83 10.97
CA THR A 149 -22.55 11.62 11.51
C THR A 149 -21.54 10.58 11.98
N ALA A 150 -20.27 10.96 12.19
CA ALA A 150 -19.22 10.02 12.61
C ALA A 150 -19.44 9.45 14.04
N SER A 151 -20.11 10.19 14.90
CA SER A 151 -20.68 9.73 16.17
C SER A 151 -21.95 10.49 16.50
N ASP A 152 -22.82 9.88 17.32
CA ASP A 152 -24.06 10.52 17.78
C ASP A 152 -23.77 11.79 18.59
N GLU A 153 -22.73 11.78 19.43
CA GLU A 153 -22.31 12.93 20.21
C GLU A 153 -21.84 14.10 19.34
N LEU A 154 -21.10 13.82 18.26
CA LEU A 154 -20.68 14.85 17.31
C LEU A 154 -21.89 15.44 16.58
N TYR A 155 -22.78 14.59 16.12
CA TYR A 155 -24.00 15.01 15.41
C TYR A 155 -24.88 15.89 16.28
N ASP A 156 -25.13 15.50 17.54
CA ASP A 156 -25.90 16.28 18.51
C ASP A 156 -25.22 17.63 18.81
N CYS A 157 -23.90 17.64 18.97
CA CYS A 157 -23.13 18.87 19.18
C CYS A 157 -23.29 19.85 18.00
N LEU A 158 -23.21 19.36 16.75
CA LEU A 158 -23.37 20.18 15.56
C LEU A 158 -24.77 20.71 15.38
N LEU A 159 -25.80 19.92 15.72
CA LEU A 159 -27.19 20.39 15.72
C LEU A 159 -27.41 21.54 16.72
N TYR A 160 -26.76 21.48 17.89
CA TYR A 160 -26.91 22.50 18.92
C TYR A 160 -26.14 23.79 18.61
N THR A 161 -25.05 23.69 17.82
CA THR A 161 -24.19 24.82 17.45
C THR A 161 -24.53 25.44 16.07
N SER A 162 -25.41 24.80 15.29
CA SER A 162 -25.85 25.36 14.02
C SER A 162 -26.72 26.62 14.28
N PRO A 163 -26.39 27.78 13.69
CA PRO A 163 -27.23 28.97 13.83
C PRO A 163 -28.63 28.65 13.29
N SER A 164 -29.63 28.96 14.12
CA SER A 164 -31.04 28.81 13.73
C SER A 164 -31.31 29.59 12.44
N PRO A 165 -32.03 29.04 11.47
CA PRO A 165 -32.37 29.76 10.24
C PRO A 165 -33.52 30.76 10.49
N ARG A 166 -33.34 31.63 11.46
CA ARG A 166 -34.23 32.77 11.74
C ARG A 166 -33.34 33.94 12.12
N ASP A 167 -32.97 34.68 11.10
CA ASP A 167 -32.97 36.14 11.04
C ASP A 167 -32.75 36.57 9.59
#